data_bf211951c3a7133042659355769f5e59
#
_entry.id   bf211951c3a7133042659355769f5e59
#
_cell.length_a   1.000
_cell.length_b   1.000
_cell.length_c   1.000
_cell.angle_alpha   90.00
_cell.angle_beta   90.00
_cell.angle_gamma   90.00
#
_symmetry.space_group_name_H-M   'P 1'
#
loop_
_entity.id
_entity.type
_entity.pdbx_description
1 polymer ?
#
loop_
_entity_poly.entity_id
_entity_poly.type
_entity_poly.pdbx_seq_one_letter_code
_entity_poly.pdbx_strand_id
1 'polypeptide(L)'
;VDIKDFWAEYDLAEKEHKKWKKRADAVVERFRLETSQGDGTVTPSFNILWANTEVQKPALFSQVPVPNISRRYKDDDPLGEQGAKVIERSLQFVMDAGNFYEFGDQSVTDYLLPGRTVCKVRYCPTYSRVRKPVQVEARGELGPNGEEDQLEYYLDDDKQDPAEVKRYQEGWFVEKEIEEVVDEQVEIDRWPWDNFRHQKAKRWKDVGWIDYISYLDAKELKARFGRKASKIELTVNGAGEDSDKDGASKATHAEIHEVWFLRERVVRLAAYGFEDAWLKESEDPLRLQGFYPTPEPLLAVTTNDSLRPIPLFTMYQHQANELDKITRRITTLMGALKMAGIYAGSEKALLQRLFEADENIMIPVEDWVTIRTAG
;
A
#
# COMPACT_ATOMS: atom_id res chain seq x y z
N VAL A 1 -27.03 0.51 -3.18
CA VAL A 1 -26.49 1.55 -4.09
C VAL A 1 -26.40 0.95 -5.48
N ASP A 2 -26.98 1.62 -6.49
CA ASP A 2 -26.79 1.23 -7.88
C ASP A 2 -25.35 1.53 -8.33
N ILE A 3 -24.84 0.77 -9.29
CA ILE A 3 -23.48 0.93 -9.81
C ILE A 3 -23.28 2.31 -10.47
N LYS A 4 -24.29 2.84 -11.14
CA LYS A 4 -24.25 4.17 -11.76
C LYS A 4 -24.20 5.30 -10.74
N ASP A 5 -24.97 5.16 -9.65
CA ASP A 5 -24.93 6.14 -8.56
C ASP A 5 -23.57 6.12 -7.87
N PHE A 6 -22.98 4.94 -7.69
CA PHE A 6 -21.62 4.79 -7.15
C PHE A 6 -20.60 5.52 -8.05
N TRP A 7 -20.60 5.30 -9.36
CA TRP A 7 -19.64 5.95 -10.26
C TRP A 7 -19.78 7.46 -10.26
N ALA A 8 -21.00 7.99 -10.15
CA ALA A 8 -21.22 9.43 -10.03
C ALA A 8 -20.60 10.01 -8.74
N GLU A 9 -20.74 9.31 -7.60
CA GLU A 9 -20.09 9.69 -6.34
C GLU A 9 -18.57 9.51 -6.40
N TYR A 10 -18.10 8.43 -7.02
CA TYR A 10 -16.69 8.15 -7.23
C TYR A 10 -15.99 9.26 -8.00
N ASP A 11 -16.59 9.75 -9.09
CA ASP A 11 -16.07 10.87 -9.88
C ASP A 11 -15.85 12.14 -9.06
N LEU A 12 -16.72 12.41 -8.08
CA LEU A 12 -16.53 13.51 -7.16
C LEU A 12 -15.35 13.30 -6.21
N ALA A 13 -15.23 12.08 -5.69
CA ALA A 13 -14.11 11.70 -4.84
C ALA A 13 -12.78 11.73 -5.62
N GLU A 14 -12.77 11.24 -6.86
CA GLU A 14 -11.62 11.22 -7.74
C GLU A 14 -11.13 12.63 -8.11
N LYS A 15 -12.03 13.57 -8.38
CA LYS A 15 -11.66 14.98 -8.60
C LYS A 15 -10.95 15.60 -7.41
N GLU A 16 -11.39 15.29 -6.18
CA GLU A 16 -10.72 15.75 -4.97
C GLU A 16 -9.38 15.03 -4.74
N HIS A 17 -9.33 13.74 -5.04
CA HIS A 17 -8.11 12.94 -4.97
C HIS A 17 -7.05 13.45 -5.95
N LYS A 18 -7.38 13.69 -7.21
CA LYS A 18 -6.45 14.20 -8.23
C LYS A 18 -5.80 15.54 -7.84
N LYS A 19 -6.54 16.42 -7.16
CA LYS A 19 -5.98 17.69 -6.67
C LYS A 19 -4.90 17.48 -5.61
N TRP A 20 -5.09 16.50 -4.72
CA TRP A 20 -4.10 16.15 -3.72
C TRP A 20 -2.95 15.33 -4.34
N LYS A 21 -3.26 14.32 -5.16
CA LYS A 21 -2.30 13.46 -5.84
C LYS A 21 -1.22 14.27 -6.55
N LYS A 22 -1.61 15.27 -7.33
CA LYS A 22 -0.65 16.15 -8.03
C LYS A 22 0.39 16.79 -7.12
N ARG A 23 0.01 17.14 -5.87
CA ARG A 23 0.94 17.68 -4.88
C ARG A 23 1.80 16.58 -4.26
N ALA A 24 1.19 15.43 -3.99
CA ALA A 24 1.87 14.28 -3.42
C ALA A 24 2.95 13.74 -4.37
N ASP A 25 2.61 13.58 -5.67
CA ASP A 25 3.55 13.16 -6.71
C ASP A 25 4.74 14.13 -6.81
N ALA A 26 4.50 15.43 -6.83
CA ALA A 26 5.57 16.43 -6.87
C ALA A 26 6.51 16.36 -5.65
N VAL A 27 5.98 15.98 -4.47
CA VAL A 27 6.81 15.75 -3.27
C VAL A 27 7.64 14.48 -3.42
N VAL A 28 7.06 13.39 -3.93
CA VAL A 28 7.76 12.11 -4.15
C VAL A 28 8.86 12.28 -5.21
N GLU A 29 8.58 12.95 -6.33
CA GLU A 29 9.57 13.28 -7.36
C GLU A 29 10.72 14.12 -6.78
N ARG A 30 10.38 15.12 -5.96
CA ARG A 30 11.39 15.95 -5.28
C ARG A 30 12.25 15.13 -4.32
N PHE A 31 11.68 14.20 -3.59
CA PHE A 31 12.41 13.30 -2.69
C PHE A 31 13.40 12.42 -3.45
N ARG A 32 12.99 11.87 -4.61
CA ARG A 32 13.82 11.04 -5.49
C ARG A 32 14.84 11.83 -6.30
N LEU A 33 14.78 13.16 -6.29
CA LEU A 33 15.56 14.03 -7.19
C LEU A 33 15.30 13.80 -8.68
N GLU A 34 14.17 13.23 -9.04
CA GLU A 34 13.73 12.99 -10.42
C GLU A 34 13.28 14.28 -11.14
N THR A 35 13.86 15.43 -10.82
CA THR A 35 13.57 16.66 -11.56
C THR A 35 14.24 16.59 -12.91
N SER A 36 13.50 16.13 -13.90
CA SER A 36 13.89 16.14 -15.31
C SER A 36 13.99 17.59 -15.81
N GLN A 37 15.21 18.11 -15.82
CA GLN A 37 15.55 19.08 -16.85
C GLN A 37 15.93 18.26 -18.09
N GLY A 38 15.25 18.47 -19.20
CA GLY A 38 15.30 17.65 -20.42
C GLY A 38 16.66 17.59 -21.13
N ASP A 39 17.76 18.00 -20.50
CA ASP A 39 19.12 17.94 -21.02
C ASP A 39 20.02 16.93 -20.27
N GLY A 40 19.49 16.19 -19.30
CA GLY A 40 20.25 15.20 -18.53
C GLY A 40 21.26 15.79 -17.54
N THR A 41 21.35 17.11 -17.41
CA THR A 41 22.23 17.77 -16.43
C THR A 41 21.59 17.74 -15.05
N VAL A 42 22.21 16.99 -14.13
CA VAL A 42 21.83 17.01 -12.71
C VAL A 42 22.33 18.32 -12.11
N THR A 43 21.43 19.26 -11.91
CA THR A 43 21.79 20.49 -11.18
C THR A 43 22.01 20.14 -9.70
N PRO A 44 23.15 20.49 -9.11
CA PRO A 44 23.38 20.29 -7.69
C PRO A 44 22.26 20.95 -6.87
N SER A 45 21.53 20.16 -6.09
CA SER A 45 20.49 20.65 -5.18
C SER A 45 20.68 20.04 -3.81
N PHE A 46 20.45 20.83 -2.78
CA PHE A 46 20.47 20.32 -1.41
C PHE A 46 19.14 19.65 -1.10
N ASN A 47 19.12 18.31 -1.05
CA ASN A 47 17.90 17.55 -0.77
C ASN A 47 17.50 17.62 0.71
N ILE A 48 17.08 18.78 1.17
CA ILE A 48 16.61 18.99 2.54
C ILE A 48 15.38 18.14 2.87
N LEU A 49 14.55 17.80 1.87
CA LEU A 49 13.40 16.93 2.06
C LEU A 49 13.84 15.52 2.46
N TRP A 50 14.80 14.95 1.75
CA TRP A 50 15.37 13.66 2.08
C TRP A 50 15.99 13.66 3.48
N ALA A 51 16.84 14.66 3.78
CA ALA A 51 17.50 14.77 5.07
C ALA A 51 16.49 14.87 6.23
N ASN A 52 15.46 15.69 6.09
CA ASN A 52 14.41 15.82 7.09
C ASN A 52 13.59 14.53 7.25
N THR A 53 13.29 13.84 6.16
CA THR A 53 12.55 12.57 6.18
C THR A 53 13.34 11.50 6.92
N GLU A 54 14.63 11.33 6.60
CA GLU A 54 15.48 10.33 7.24
C GLU A 54 15.72 10.58 8.74
N VAL A 55 15.68 11.84 9.17
CA VAL A 55 15.74 12.18 10.60
C VAL A 55 14.41 11.91 11.31
N GLN A 56 13.29 12.14 10.63
CA GLN A 56 11.96 11.98 11.25
C GLN A 56 11.50 10.50 11.29
N LYS A 57 11.90 9.68 10.32
CA LYS A 57 11.51 8.25 10.27
C LYS A 57 11.77 7.53 11.58
N PRO A 58 12.99 7.46 12.12
CA PRO A 58 13.26 6.75 13.37
C PRO A 58 12.64 7.41 14.59
N ALA A 59 12.33 8.71 14.54
CA ALA A 59 11.64 9.40 15.63
C ALA A 59 10.15 9.01 15.71
N LEU A 60 9.53 8.68 14.58
CA LEU A 60 8.13 8.27 14.51
C LEU A 60 7.97 6.76 14.70
N PHE A 61 8.89 5.96 14.16
CA PHE A 61 8.84 4.52 14.25
C PHE A 61 10.25 3.93 14.29
N SER A 62 10.70 3.54 15.48
CA SER A 62 12.04 2.95 15.70
C SER A 62 12.00 1.45 15.96
N GLN A 63 10.89 0.96 16.50
CA GLN A 63 10.71 -0.45 16.86
C GLN A 63 9.24 -0.83 16.83
N VAL A 64 8.97 -2.12 16.70
CA VAL A 64 7.61 -2.65 16.78
C VAL A 64 7.06 -2.41 18.19
N PRO A 65 5.86 -1.79 18.32
CA PRO A 65 5.25 -1.57 19.61
C PRO A 65 4.88 -2.90 20.27
N VAL A 66 5.13 -3.02 21.57
CA VAL A 66 4.70 -4.19 22.33
C VAL A 66 3.26 -3.97 22.81
N PRO A 67 2.31 -4.85 22.43
CA PRO A 67 0.94 -4.72 22.90
C PRO A 67 0.87 -4.91 24.42
N ASN A 68 0.10 -4.07 25.07
CA ASN A 68 -0.19 -4.19 26.49
C ASN A 68 -1.71 -4.17 26.67
N ILE A 69 -2.27 -5.29 27.07
CA ILE A 69 -3.72 -5.46 27.20
C ILE A 69 -4.09 -5.57 28.66
N SER A 70 -4.95 -4.67 29.09
CA SER A 70 -5.54 -4.66 30.42
C SER A 70 -7.06 -4.54 30.36
N ARG A 71 -7.73 -5.01 31.40
CA ARG A 71 -9.18 -4.86 31.53
C ARG A 71 -9.56 -3.39 31.70
N ARG A 72 -10.64 -3.01 31.04
CA ARG A 72 -11.10 -1.61 31.01
C ARG A 72 -11.38 -1.05 32.43
N TYR A 73 -11.93 -1.86 33.31
CA TYR A 73 -12.34 -1.44 34.64
C TYR A 73 -11.36 -1.81 35.76
N LYS A 74 -10.22 -2.45 35.41
CA LYS A 74 -9.15 -2.84 36.36
C LYS A 74 -9.67 -3.59 37.59
N ASP A 75 -10.69 -4.44 37.41
CA ASP A 75 -11.21 -5.33 38.43
C ASP A 75 -10.28 -6.55 38.61
N ASP A 76 -10.30 -7.14 39.82
CA ASP A 76 -9.42 -8.22 40.24
C ASP A 76 -9.90 -9.62 39.80
N ASP A 77 -10.59 -9.73 38.65
CA ASP A 77 -11.02 -11.02 38.13
C ASP A 77 -9.86 -11.78 37.47
N PRO A 78 -9.42 -12.92 38.03
CA PRO A 78 -8.29 -13.70 37.51
C PRO A 78 -8.51 -14.25 36.10
N LEU A 79 -9.75 -14.59 35.74
CA LEU A 79 -10.08 -15.08 34.41
C LEU A 79 -9.91 -13.98 33.35
N GLY A 80 -10.34 -12.77 33.70
CA GLY A 80 -10.16 -11.62 32.82
C GLY A 80 -8.70 -11.22 32.65
N GLU A 81 -7.87 -11.37 33.67
CA GLU A 81 -6.42 -11.15 33.55
C GLU A 81 -5.75 -12.18 32.65
N GLN A 82 -6.11 -13.46 32.81
CA GLN A 82 -5.61 -14.52 31.92
C GLN A 82 -6.04 -14.31 30.47
N GLY A 83 -7.31 -13.94 30.24
CA GLY A 83 -7.81 -13.60 28.92
C GLY A 83 -7.06 -12.44 28.27
N ALA A 84 -6.77 -11.39 29.03
CA ALA A 84 -5.97 -10.26 28.54
C ALA A 84 -4.55 -10.70 28.12
N LYS A 85 -3.89 -11.55 28.90
CA LYS A 85 -2.56 -12.11 28.57
C LYS A 85 -2.57 -12.99 27.32
N VAL A 86 -3.64 -13.77 27.11
CA VAL A 86 -3.81 -14.58 25.89
C VAL A 86 -3.92 -13.69 24.67
N ILE A 87 -4.77 -12.66 24.72
CA ILE A 87 -4.94 -11.71 23.61
C ILE A 87 -3.64 -10.93 23.34
N GLU A 88 -2.92 -10.51 24.38
CA GLU A 88 -1.63 -9.84 24.27
C GLU A 88 -0.60 -10.69 23.51
N ARG A 89 -0.47 -11.98 23.87
CA ARG A 89 0.41 -12.92 23.18
C ARG A 89 -0.03 -13.20 21.75
N SER A 90 -1.32 -13.33 21.51
CA SER A 90 -1.87 -13.52 20.16
C SER A 90 -1.59 -12.33 19.26
N LEU A 91 -1.75 -11.11 19.77
CA LEU A 91 -1.40 -9.90 19.01
C LEU A 91 0.10 -9.80 18.73
N GLN A 92 0.94 -10.11 19.74
CA GLN A 92 2.39 -10.14 19.54
C GLN A 92 2.77 -11.14 18.46
N PHE A 93 2.20 -12.35 18.49
CA PHE A 93 2.43 -13.36 17.46
C PHE A 93 2.03 -12.87 16.05
N VAL A 94 0.86 -12.26 15.90
CA VAL A 94 0.39 -11.72 14.61
C VAL A 94 1.34 -10.62 14.10
N MET A 95 1.82 -9.75 14.98
CA MET A 95 2.76 -8.69 14.61
C MET A 95 4.13 -9.24 14.18
N ASP A 96 4.63 -10.25 14.90
CA ASP A 96 5.91 -10.89 14.60
C ASP A 96 5.84 -11.72 13.30
N ALA A 97 4.74 -12.47 13.10
CA ALA A 97 4.53 -13.28 11.90
C ALA A 97 4.26 -12.42 10.65
N GLY A 98 3.57 -11.29 10.81
CA GLY A 98 3.14 -10.40 9.72
C GLY A 98 4.16 -9.37 9.29
N ASN A 99 5.43 -9.44 9.73
CA ASN A 99 6.47 -8.45 9.42
C ASN A 99 6.04 -6.99 9.68
N PHE A 100 5.45 -6.76 10.84
CA PHE A 100 4.90 -5.45 11.22
C PHE A 100 5.93 -4.31 11.17
N TYR A 101 7.23 -4.63 11.30
CA TYR A 101 8.29 -3.63 11.19
C TYR A 101 8.32 -3.01 9.79
N GLU A 102 8.28 -3.81 8.73
CA GLU A 102 8.28 -3.34 7.36
C GLU A 102 7.02 -2.51 7.06
N PHE A 103 5.86 -2.99 7.50
CA PHE A 103 4.61 -2.24 7.42
C PHE A 103 4.74 -0.86 8.09
N GLY A 104 5.32 -0.79 9.29
CA GLY A 104 5.52 0.46 10.03
C GLY A 104 6.45 1.43 9.32
N ASP A 105 7.60 0.97 8.83
CA ASP A 105 8.57 1.81 8.10
C ASP A 105 7.98 2.37 6.80
N GLN A 106 7.31 1.54 6.02
CA GLN A 106 6.63 1.97 4.79
C GLN A 106 5.49 2.95 5.10
N SER A 107 4.73 2.71 6.16
CA SER A 107 3.63 3.56 6.60
C SER A 107 4.10 4.96 7.01
N VAL A 108 5.22 5.04 7.72
CA VAL A 108 5.83 6.33 8.09
C VAL A 108 6.32 7.08 6.84
N THR A 109 6.88 6.37 5.87
CA THR A 109 7.29 6.98 4.60
C THR A 109 6.10 7.58 3.85
N ASP A 110 4.98 6.87 3.76
CA ASP A 110 3.74 7.38 3.15
C ASP A 110 3.12 8.54 3.94
N TYR A 111 3.27 8.55 5.25
CA TYR A 111 2.84 9.67 6.08
C TYR A 111 3.68 10.93 5.85
N LEU A 112 5.01 10.78 5.73
CA LEU A 112 5.94 11.92 5.59
C LEU A 112 5.95 12.54 4.19
N LEU A 113 5.82 11.72 3.14
CA LEU A 113 5.93 12.18 1.75
C LEU A 113 4.57 12.56 1.15
N PRO A 114 3.69 11.63 0.74
CA PRO A 114 2.38 12.00 0.20
C PRO A 114 1.43 12.53 1.28
N GLY A 115 1.67 12.22 2.54
CA GLY A 115 0.87 12.68 3.68
C GLY A 115 -0.32 11.80 4.02
N ARG A 116 -0.42 10.59 3.46
CA ARG A 116 -1.49 9.63 3.73
C ARG A 116 -0.97 8.21 3.77
N THR A 117 -1.20 7.53 4.87
CA THR A 117 -1.00 6.08 5.01
C THR A 117 -2.33 5.36 5.15
N VAL A 118 -2.47 4.28 4.42
CA VAL A 118 -3.62 3.39 4.48
C VAL A 118 -3.14 1.97 4.73
N CYS A 119 -3.78 1.28 5.66
CA CYS A 119 -3.56 -0.16 5.85
C CYS A 119 -4.83 -0.93 5.50
N LYS A 120 -4.67 -2.21 5.21
CA LYS A 120 -5.77 -3.15 5.03
C LYS A 120 -5.48 -4.38 5.86
N VAL A 121 -6.40 -4.70 6.75
CA VAL A 121 -6.34 -5.95 7.52
C VAL A 121 -7.06 -7.03 6.73
N ARG A 122 -6.36 -8.14 6.47
CA ARG A 122 -6.89 -9.28 5.73
C ARG A 122 -6.88 -10.54 6.59
N TYR A 123 -7.93 -11.32 6.48
CA TYR A 123 -8.00 -12.67 6.99
C TYR A 123 -7.56 -13.62 5.88
N CYS A 124 -6.49 -14.36 6.11
CA CYS A 124 -5.85 -15.25 5.14
C CYS A 124 -5.88 -16.71 5.64
N PRO A 125 -7.01 -17.44 5.43
CA PRO A 125 -7.09 -18.83 5.80
C PRO A 125 -6.36 -19.70 4.76
N THR A 126 -5.61 -20.68 5.25
CA THR A 126 -5.01 -21.72 4.42
C THR A 126 -5.91 -22.95 4.44
N TYR A 127 -6.36 -23.36 3.27
CA TYR A 127 -7.22 -24.54 3.11
C TYR A 127 -6.40 -25.77 2.73
N SER A 128 -6.73 -26.89 3.34
CA SER A 128 -6.25 -28.21 2.89
C SER A 128 -7.43 -29.07 2.51
N ARG A 129 -7.25 -29.90 1.48
CA ARG A 129 -8.24 -30.91 1.10
C ARG A 129 -8.03 -32.15 1.94
N VAL A 130 -8.97 -32.41 2.80
CA VAL A 130 -8.94 -33.57 3.70
C VAL A 130 -10.12 -34.48 3.35
N ARG A 131 -9.87 -35.79 3.25
CA ARG A 131 -10.94 -36.77 3.12
C ARG A 131 -11.56 -37.03 4.49
N LYS A 132 -12.82 -36.64 4.63
CA LYS A 132 -13.60 -36.91 5.85
C LYS A 132 -14.89 -37.63 5.53
N PRO A 133 -15.33 -38.51 6.44
CA PRO A 133 -16.66 -39.11 6.34
C PRO A 133 -17.69 -38.00 6.57
N VAL A 134 -18.53 -37.77 5.56
CA VAL A 134 -19.66 -36.82 5.61
C VAL A 134 -20.94 -37.64 5.71
N GLN A 135 -21.81 -37.25 6.66
CA GLN A 135 -23.08 -37.96 6.86
C GLN A 135 -23.99 -37.72 5.67
N VAL A 136 -24.58 -38.79 5.18
CA VAL A 136 -25.56 -38.80 4.09
C VAL A 136 -26.92 -39.16 4.62
N GLU A 137 -27.95 -38.60 3.99
CA GLU A 137 -29.34 -38.91 4.29
C GLU A 137 -29.75 -40.15 3.51
N ALA A 138 -30.24 -41.19 4.21
CA ALA A 138 -30.81 -42.38 3.59
C ALA A 138 -32.30 -42.19 3.40
N ARG A 139 -32.78 -42.29 2.16
CA ARG A 139 -34.20 -42.18 1.80
C ARG A 139 -34.65 -43.52 1.23
N GLY A 140 -35.78 -44.04 1.68
CA GLY A 140 -36.37 -45.32 1.28
C GLY A 140 -36.76 -46.17 2.49
N GLU A 141 -37.31 -47.36 2.21
CA GLU A 141 -37.70 -48.31 3.26
C GLU A 141 -36.70 -49.47 3.29
N LEU A 142 -36.38 -49.94 4.49
CA LEU A 142 -35.63 -51.16 4.65
C LEU A 142 -36.43 -52.36 4.16
N GLY A 143 -35.82 -53.25 3.41
CA GLY A 143 -36.47 -54.50 2.98
C GLY A 143 -36.94 -55.37 4.16
N PRO A 144 -37.85 -56.33 3.93
CA PRO A 144 -38.48 -57.13 4.98
C PRO A 144 -37.50 -57.86 5.91
N ASN A 145 -36.30 -58.13 5.45
CA ASN A 145 -35.20 -58.79 6.19
C ASN A 145 -34.11 -57.81 6.68
N GLY A 146 -34.36 -56.48 6.62
CA GLY A 146 -33.34 -55.49 6.93
C GLY A 146 -32.35 -55.27 5.78
N GLU A 147 -32.73 -55.66 4.55
CA GLU A 147 -31.92 -55.45 3.36
C GLU A 147 -31.90 -53.95 2.98
N GLU A 148 -30.71 -53.47 2.68
CA GLU A 148 -30.44 -52.05 2.40
C GLU A 148 -30.55 -51.70 0.91
N ASP A 149 -30.87 -52.70 0.06
CA ASP A 149 -30.90 -52.58 -1.41
C ASP A 149 -31.96 -51.57 -1.93
N GLN A 150 -32.88 -51.12 -1.09
CA GLN A 150 -33.91 -50.15 -1.43
C GLN A 150 -33.62 -48.73 -0.87
N LEU A 151 -32.49 -48.56 -0.22
CA LEU A 151 -32.10 -47.25 0.29
C LEU A 151 -31.31 -46.46 -0.77
N GLU A 152 -31.70 -45.22 -0.94
CA GLU A 152 -30.97 -44.22 -1.73
C GLU A 152 -30.31 -43.21 -0.78
N TYR A 153 -29.05 -42.87 -1.06
CA TYR A 153 -28.25 -41.99 -0.22
C TYR A 153 -28.06 -40.63 -0.88
N TYR A 154 -28.29 -39.57 -0.13
CA TYR A 154 -28.25 -38.19 -0.62
C TYR A 154 -27.34 -37.33 0.24
N LEU A 155 -26.58 -36.48 -0.40
CA LEU A 155 -25.81 -35.41 0.22
C LEU A 155 -26.13 -34.11 -0.51
N ASP A 156 -26.73 -33.14 0.18
CA ASP A 156 -27.19 -31.85 -0.39
C ASP A 156 -28.08 -32.07 -1.66
N ASP A 157 -29.00 -33.04 -1.60
CA ASP A 157 -29.88 -33.49 -2.69
C ASP A 157 -29.18 -34.20 -3.88
N ASP A 158 -27.85 -34.33 -3.85
CA ASP A 158 -27.11 -35.15 -4.82
C ASP A 158 -27.08 -36.61 -4.41
N LYS A 159 -27.57 -37.50 -5.33
CA LYS A 159 -27.55 -38.94 -5.11
C LYS A 159 -26.11 -39.48 -5.09
N GLN A 160 -25.78 -40.20 -4.03
CA GLN A 160 -24.48 -40.83 -3.85
C GLN A 160 -24.47 -42.27 -4.33
N ASP A 161 -23.32 -42.80 -4.78
CA ASP A 161 -23.16 -44.20 -5.14
C ASP A 161 -23.24 -45.07 -3.87
N PRO A 162 -24.18 -46.04 -3.77
CA PRO A 162 -24.27 -46.90 -2.61
C PRO A 162 -22.99 -47.68 -2.31
N ALA A 163 -22.12 -47.90 -3.31
CA ALA A 163 -20.85 -48.60 -3.13
C ALA A 163 -19.82 -47.78 -2.33
N GLU A 164 -19.96 -46.48 -2.31
CA GLU A 164 -19.05 -45.54 -1.58
C GLU A 164 -19.57 -45.24 -0.16
N VAL A 165 -20.83 -45.55 0.16
CA VAL A 165 -21.46 -45.27 1.43
C VAL A 165 -21.13 -46.36 2.45
N LYS A 166 -20.61 -45.95 3.59
CA LYS A 166 -20.28 -46.83 4.74
C LYS A 166 -21.24 -46.57 5.90
N ARG A 167 -21.69 -47.65 6.53
CA ARG A 167 -22.52 -47.55 7.73
C ARG A 167 -21.65 -47.51 8.98
N TYR A 168 -21.91 -46.53 9.83
CA TYR A 168 -21.34 -46.40 11.17
C TYR A 168 -22.46 -46.43 12.22
N GLN A 169 -22.09 -46.47 13.51
CA GLN A 169 -23.10 -46.49 14.60
C GLN A 169 -24.00 -45.24 14.61
N GLU A 170 -23.49 -44.15 14.09
CA GLU A 170 -24.17 -42.82 14.07
C GLU A 170 -24.93 -42.54 12.75
N GLY A 171 -24.87 -43.46 11.75
CA GLY A 171 -25.57 -43.29 10.47
C GLY A 171 -24.75 -43.72 9.25
N TRP A 172 -25.12 -43.18 8.12
CA TRP A 172 -24.52 -43.47 6.81
C TRP A 172 -23.57 -42.35 6.44
N PHE A 173 -22.38 -42.67 5.93
CA PHE A 173 -21.33 -41.71 5.61
C PHE A 173 -20.67 -42.03 4.28
N VAL A 174 -20.34 -41.01 3.52
CA VAL A 174 -19.51 -41.08 2.30
C VAL A 174 -18.20 -40.34 2.53
N GLU A 175 -17.08 -40.85 2.06
CA GLU A 175 -15.80 -40.15 2.12
C GLU A 175 -15.76 -39.09 1.02
N LYS A 176 -15.81 -37.82 1.39
CA LYS A 176 -15.63 -36.67 0.47
C LYS A 176 -14.39 -35.89 0.80
N GLU A 177 -13.78 -35.34 -0.24
CA GLU A 177 -12.75 -34.31 -0.09
C GLU A 177 -13.44 -33.00 0.25
N ILE A 178 -13.23 -32.53 1.48
CA ILE A 178 -13.71 -31.22 1.95
C ILE A 178 -12.51 -30.30 2.16
N GLU A 179 -12.71 -29.04 1.82
CA GLU A 179 -11.72 -28.01 2.13
C GLU A 179 -11.87 -27.62 3.60
N GLU A 180 -10.84 -27.87 4.38
CA GLU A 180 -10.79 -27.51 5.79
C GLU A 180 -9.70 -26.47 6.02
N VAL A 181 -10.01 -25.47 6.85
CA VAL A 181 -9.03 -24.47 7.27
C VAL A 181 -8.03 -25.16 8.20
N VAL A 182 -6.76 -25.22 7.78
CA VAL A 182 -5.66 -25.80 8.56
C VAL A 182 -4.83 -24.76 9.27
N ASP A 183 -4.81 -23.55 8.76
CA ASP A 183 -4.12 -22.43 9.36
C ASP A 183 -4.89 -21.13 9.10
N GLU A 184 -4.85 -20.22 10.05
CA GLU A 184 -5.53 -18.92 9.98
C GLU A 184 -4.53 -17.83 10.33
N GLN A 185 -4.35 -16.90 9.40
CA GLN A 185 -3.47 -15.78 9.60
C GLN A 185 -4.22 -14.46 9.39
N VAL A 186 -3.82 -13.47 10.15
CA VAL A 186 -4.24 -12.07 9.95
C VAL A 186 -3.04 -11.31 9.42
N GLU A 187 -3.19 -10.78 8.22
CA GLU A 187 -2.16 -9.95 7.59
C GLU A 187 -2.56 -8.48 7.66
N ILE A 188 -1.57 -7.65 7.94
CA ILE A 188 -1.72 -6.19 7.95
C ILE A 188 -0.87 -5.66 6.81
N ASP A 189 -1.53 -5.28 5.72
CA ASP A 189 -0.87 -4.77 4.54
C ASP A 189 -0.90 -3.25 4.50
N ARG A 190 0.22 -2.66 4.09
CA ARG A 190 0.22 -1.30 3.60
C ARG A 190 -0.48 -1.25 2.25
N TRP A 191 -1.54 -0.46 2.13
CA TRP A 191 -2.16 -0.21 0.84
C TRP A 191 -1.51 1.00 0.17
N PRO A 192 -1.18 0.95 -1.14
CA PRO A 192 -0.59 2.09 -1.82
C PRO A 192 -1.46 3.34 -1.64
N TRP A 193 -0.85 4.42 -1.21
CA TRP A 193 -1.56 5.66 -0.87
C TRP A 193 -2.38 6.23 -2.03
N ASP A 194 -1.98 5.96 -3.28
CA ASP A 194 -2.68 6.39 -4.48
C ASP A 194 -3.86 5.47 -4.87
N ASN A 195 -3.87 4.23 -4.40
CA ASN A 195 -4.87 3.22 -4.76
C ASN A 195 -6.00 3.08 -3.73
N PHE A 196 -6.29 4.14 -3.00
CA PHE A 196 -7.38 4.17 -2.02
C PHE A 196 -8.27 5.38 -2.24
N ARG A 197 -9.58 5.17 -2.22
CA ARG A 197 -10.60 6.22 -2.31
C ARG A 197 -11.59 6.09 -1.17
N HIS A 198 -12.25 7.16 -0.85
CA HIS A 198 -13.35 7.20 0.10
C HIS A 198 -14.37 8.24 -0.30
N GLN A 199 -15.61 8.06 0.13
CA GLN A 199 -16.65 9.05 -0.07
C GLN A 199 -16.23 10.42 0.49
N LYS A 200 -16.59 11.47 -0.21
CA LYS A 200 -16.33 12.85 0.25
C LYS A 200 -17.03 13.10 1.58
N ALA A 201 -16.24 13.33 2.63
CA ALA A 201 -16.73 13.62 3.97
C ALA A 201 -15.80 14.61 4.69
N LYS A 202 -16.31 15.22 5.76
CA LYS A 202 -15.50 16.08 6.63
C LYS A 202 -14.81 15.32 7.75
N ARG A 203 -15.39 14.21 8.19
CA ARG A 203 -14.88 13.37 9.26
C ARG A 203 -14.95 11.91 8.83
N TRP A 204 -14.02 11.10 9.28
CA TRP A 204 -13.97 9.68 8.95
C TRP A 204 -15.27 8.92 9.29
N LYS A 205 -15.88 9.23 10.41
CA LYS A 205 -17.14 8.59 10.83
C LYS A 205 -18.34 8.87 9.89
N ASP A 206 -18.24 9.90 9.06
CA ASP A 206 -19.29 10.28 8.11
C ASP A 206 -19.07 9.64 6.72
N VAL A 207 -17.98 8.86 6.54
CA VAL A 207 -17.65 8.15 5.30
C VAL A 207 -18.58 6.96 5.14
N GLY A 208 -19.36 6.94 4.07
CA GLY A 208 -20.33 5.88 3.79
C GLY A 208 -19.78 4.73 2.95
N TRP A 209 -18.70 4.95 2.18
CA TRP A 209 -18.00 3.92 1.44
C TRP A 209 -16.50 4.22 1.33
N ILE A 210 -15.73 3.15 1.26
CA ILE A 210 -14.30 3.17 0.92
C ILE A 210 -14.04 2.23 -0.25
N ASP A 211 -12.97 2.49 -0.99
CA ASP A 211 -12.60 1.75 -2.18
C ASP A 211 -11.10 1.46 -2.22
N TYR A 212 -10.76 0.20 -2.47
CA TYR A 212 -9.42 -0.28 -2.70
C TYR A 212 -9.24 -0.63 -4.17
N ILE A 213 -8.32 0.05 -4.82
CA ILE A 213 -8.02 -0.16 -6.23
C ILE A 213 -6.90 -1.18 -6.36
N SER A 214 -7.09 -2.17 -7.22
CA SER A 214 -6.12 -3.19 -7.57
C SER A 214 -6.07 -3.40 -9.09
N TYR A 215 -4.95 -3.90 -9.57
CA TYR A 215 -4.73 -4.13 -11.00
C TYR A 215 -4.56 -5.61 -11.24
N LEU A 216 -5.44 -6.18 -12.08
CA LEU A 216 -5.45 -7.61 -12.38
C LEU A 216 -5.13 -7.84 -13.86
N ASP A 217 -4.31 -8.84 -14.13
CA ASP A 217 -4.04 -9.29 -15.50
C ASP A 217 -5.22 -10.10 -16.08
N ALA A 218 -5.17 -10.37 -17.39
CA ALA A 218 -6.24 -11.10 -18.08
C ALA A 218 -6.44 -12.54 -17.56
N LYS A 219 -5.40 -13.18 -17.00
CA LYS A 219 -5.49 -14.54 -16.44
C LYS A 219 -6.16 -14.52 -15.09
N GLU A 220 -5.76 -13.58 -14.24
CA GLU A 220 -6.33 -13.36 -12.91
C GLU A 220 -7.81 -12.96 -13.00
N LEU A 221 -8.15 -12.06 -13.95
CA LEU A 221 -9.53 -11.70 -14.23
C LEU A 221 -10.38 -12.91 -14.60
N LYS A 222 -9.88 -13.75 -15.51
CA LYS A 222 -10.59 -14.96 -15.93
C LYS A 222 -10.75 -15.96 -14.80
N ALA A 223 -9.72 -16.14 -13.97
CA ALA A 223 -9.78 -17.03 -12.81
C ALA A 223 -10.79 -16.53 -11.77
N ARG A 224 -10.86 -15.20 -11.53
CA ARG A 224 -11.67 -14.61 -10.47
C ARG A 224 -13.12 -14.34 -10.88
N PHE A 225 -13.37 -13.95 -12.14
CA PHE A 225 -14.69 -13.50 -12.62
C PHE A 225 -15.28 -14.36 -13.74
N GLY A 226 -14.57 -15.38 -14.23
CA GLY A 226 -15.05 -16.32 -15.23
C GLY A 226 -15.54 -15.62 -16.51
N ARG A 227 -16.82 -15.83 -16.86
CA ARG A 227 -17.42 -15.29 -18.10
C ARG A 227 -17.51 -13.75 -18.10
N LYS A 228 -17.61 -13.09 -16.95
CA LYS A 228 -17.67 -11.64 -16.87
C LYS A 228 -16.35 -10.98 -17.27
N ALA A 229 -15.23 -11.69 -17.09
CA ALA A 229 -13.90 -11.18 -17.43
C ALA A 229 -13.73 -10.77 -18.90
N SER A 230 -14.44 -11.44 -19.83
CA SER A 230 -14.37 -11.12 -21.27
C SER A 230 -14.95 -9.77 -21.66
N LYS A 231 -15.71 -9.15 -20.76
CA LYS A 231 -16.34 -7.84 -20.99
C LYS A 231 -15.54 -6.68 -20.36
N ILE A 232 -14.49 -7.01 -19.61
CA ILE A 232 -13.66 -6.02 -18.92
C ILE A 232 -12.51 -5.63 -19.83
N GLU A 233 -12.35 -4.34 -20.08
CA GLU A 233 -11.25 -3.81 -20.89
C GLU A 233 -9.98 -3.65 -20.03
N LEU A 234 -8.84 -3.95 -20.65
CA LEU A 234 -7.54 -3.69 -20.04
C LEU A 234 -7.17 -2.23 -20.32
N THR A 235 -6.98 -1.43 -19.29
CA THR A 235 -6.84 0.03 -19.41
C THR A 235 -5.51 0.57 -18.96
N VAL A 236 -4.79 -0.16 -18.11
CA VAL A 236 -3.56 0.30 -17.47
C VAL A 236 -2.41 -0.69 -17.69
N ASN A 237 -1.17 -0.24 -17.46
CA ASN A 237 -0.02 -1.13 -17.34
C ASN A 237 0.03 -1.82 -15.97
N GLY A 238 1.00 -2.72 -15.75
CA GLY A 238 1.14 -3.45 -14.49
C GLY A 238 1.40 -2.60 -13.25
N ALA A 239 1.81 -1.34 -13.42
CA ALA A 239 2.02 -0.38 -12.33
C ALA A 239 0.78 0.50 -12.07
N GLY A 240 -0.29 0.34 -12.85
CA GLY A 240 -1.49 1.14 -12.73
C GLY A 240 -1.41 2.52 -13.41
N GLU A 241 -0.43 2.73 -14.26
CA GLU A 241 -0.33 3.93 -15.09
C GLU A 241 -1.15 3.77 -16.36
N ASP A 242 -1.75 4.86 -16.82
CA ASP A 242 -2.46 4.86 -18.12
C ASP A 242 -1.52 4.38 -19.23
N SER A 243 -2.04 3.54 -20.12
CA SER A 243 -1.29 3.15 -21.31
C SER A 243 -1.05 4.38 -22.16
N ASP A 244 0.23 4.69 -22.44
CA ASP A 244 0.60 5.85 -23.24
C ASP A 244 -0.16 5.89 -24.56
N LYS A 245 -0.74 7.05 -24.87
CA LYS A 245 -1.48 7.28 -26.11
C LYS A 245 -0.61 7.11 -27.38
N ASP A 246 0.71 7.12 -27.22
CA ASP A 246 1.70 6.94 -28.29
C ASP A 246 2.06 5.46 -28.57
N GLY A 247 1.36 4.49 -27.98
CA GLY A 247 1.44 3.07 -28.35
C GLY A 247 2.68 2.31 -27.87
N ALA A 248 3.51 2.91 -27.04
CA ALA A 248 4.74 2.26 -26.56
C ALA A 248 4.48 1.28 -25.40
N SER A 249 3.44 1.48 -24.62
CA SER A 249 3.05 0.57 -23.52
C SER A 249 1.64 0.04 -23.75
N LYS A 250 1.53 -1.25 -24.05
CA LYS A 250 0.24 -1.92 -24.21
C LYS A 250 -0.45 -2.09 -22.86
N ALA A 251 -1.72 -1.72 -22.77
CA ALA A 251 -2.53 -2.00 -21.59
C ALA A 251 -2.57 -3.52 -21.33
N THR A 252 -2.18 -3.94 -20.14
CA THR A 252 -2.06 -5.36 -19.77
C THR A 252 -2.91 -5.73 -18.57
N HIS A 253 -3.39 -4.74 -17.83
CA HIS A 253 -4.15 -4.91 -16.59
C HIS A 253 -5.46 -4.11 -16.64
N ALA A 254 -6.45 -4.59 -15.91
CA ALA A 254 -7.69 -3.88 -15.65
C ALA A 254 -7.69 -3.34 -14.21
N GLU A 255 -8.24 -2.15 -14.05
CA GLU A 255 -8.45 -1.51 -12.75
C GLU A 255 -9.72 -2.09 -12.11
N ILE A 256 -9.54 -2.72 -10.95
CA ILE A 256 -10.60 -3.36 -10.17
C ILE A 256 -10.77 -2.64 -8.84
N HIS A 257 -12.01 -2.29 -8.56
CA HIS A 257 -12.45 -1.58 -7.38
C HIS A 257 -13.09 -2.55 -6.40
N GLU A 258 -12.60 -2.57 -5.16
CA GLU A 258 -13.19 -3.29 -4.04
C GLU A 258 -13.84 -2.29 -3.11
N VAL A 259 -15.14 -2.13 -3.26
CA VAL A 259 -15.92 -1.09 -2.58
C VAL A 259 -16.65 -1.65 -1.37
N TRP A 260 -16.42 -1.04 -0.21
CA TRP A 260 -17.03 -1.39 1.07
C TRP A 260 -18.09 -0.37 1.43
N PHE A 261 -19.37 -0.77 1.41
CA PHE A 261 -20.52 0.09 1.74
C PHE A 261 -20.94 -0.08 3.20
N LEU A 262 -20.63 0.91 4.04
CA LEU A 262 -20.86 0.86 5.49
C LEU A 262 -22.34 0.66 5.85
N ARG A 263 -23.25 1.38 5.20
CA ARG A 263 -24.68 1.36 5.53
C ARG A 263 -25.33 0.03 5.17
N GLU A 264 -24.95 -0.56 4.05
CA GLU A 264 -25.50 -1.82 3.57
C GLU A 264 -24.73 -3.02 4.14
N ARG A 265 -23.55 -2.81 4.70
CA ARG A 265 -22.61 -3.84 5.17
C ARG A 265 -22.32 -4.89 4.10
N VAL A 266 -22.09 -4.43 2.89
CA VAL A 266 -21.72 -5.28 1.72
C VAL A 266 -20.46 -4.79 1.08
N VAL A 267 -19.72 -5.74 0.51
CA VAL A 267 -18.53 -5.49 -0.32
C VAL A 267 -18.87 -5.83 -1.75
N ARG A 268 -18.64 -4.89 -2.65
CA ARG A 268 -18.88 -5.06 -4.07
C ARG A 268 -17.60 -4.86 -4.87
N LEU A 269 -17.43 -5.70 -5.90
CA LEU A 269 -16.35 -5.55 -6.84
C LEU A 269 -16.88 -4.95 -8.14
N ALA A 270 -16.19 -3.92 -8.64
CA ALA A 270 -16.44 -3.29 -9.93
C ALA A 270 -15.16 -3.26 -10.77
N ALA A 271 -15.27 -3.10 -12.08
CA ALA A 271 -14.14 -2.79 -12.95
C ALA A 271 -14.35 -1.41 -13.57
N TYR A 272 -13.28 -0.64 -13.68
CA TYR A 272 -13.34 0.65 -14.36
C TYR A 272 -13.75 0.46 -15.83
N GLY A 273 -14.67 1.27 -16.31
CA GLY A 273 -15.22 1.15 -17.67
C GLY A 273 -16.29 0.06 -17.85
N PHE A 274 -16.64 -0.70 -16.81
CA PHE A 274 -17.73 -1.66 -16.84
C PHE A 274 -18.86 -1.23 -15.88
N GLU A 275 -19.88 -0.58 -16.47
CA GLU A 275 -20.96 0.05 -15.71
C GLU A 275 -22.28 -0.76 -15.70
N ASP A 276 -22.30 -1.92 -16.36
CA ASP A 276 -23.53 -2.71 -16.51
C ASP A 276 -24.00 -3.35 -15.20
N ALA A 277 -23.07 -3.87 -14.41
CA ALA A 277 -23.38 -4.58 -13.16
C ALA A 277 -22.13 -4.75 -12.25
N TRP A 278 -22.37 -4.99 -10.99
CA TRP A 278 -21.34 -5.42 -10.06
C TRP A 278 -20.75 -6.77 -10.47
N LEU A 279 -19.43 -6.91 -10.42
CA LEU A 279 -18.74 -8.17 -10.76
C LEU A 279 -19.03 -9.25 -9.74
N LYS A 280 -18.98 -8.88 -8.46
CA LYS A 280 -19.24 -9.76 -7.33
C LYS A 280 -19.81 -8.93 -6.18
N GLU A 281 -20.67 -9.54 -5.38
CA GLU A 281 -21.18 -9.00 -4.13
C GLU A 281 -20.94 -10.01 -3.02
N SER A 282 -20.55 -9.53 -1.84
CA SER A 282 -20.34 -10.34 -0.65
C SER A 282 -20.89 -9.61 0.56
N GLU A 283 -21.67 -10.27 1.37
CA GLU A 283 -22.12 -9.75 2.65
C GLU A 283 -20.93 -9.71 3.62
N ASP A 284 -20.98 -8.84 4.62
CA ASP A 284 -19.95 -8.57 5.64
C ASP A 284 -18.95 -9.71 5.87
N PRO A 285 -17.85 -9.78 5.09
CA PRO A 285 -17.00 -10.97 5.05
C PRO A 285 -16.16 -11.17 6.32
N LEU A 286 -15.89 -10.08 7.05
CA LEU A 286 -15.05 -10.09 8.25
C LEU A 286 -15.84 -9.96 9.54
N ARG A 287 -17.13 -9.60 9.49
CA ARG A 287 -18.01 -9.37 10.64
C ARG A 287 -17.39 -8.45 11.70
N LEU A 288 -16.60 -7.48 11.26
CA LEU A 288 -15.95 -6.50 12.13
C LEU A 288 -16.98 -5.52 12.71
N GLN A 289 -16.79 -5.10 13.95
CA GLN A 289 -17.66 -4.13 14.60
C GLN A 289 -17.74 -2.81 13.83
N GLY A 290 -16.60 -2.34 13.28
CA GLY A 290 -16.50 -1.13 12.45
C GLY A 290 -16.81 -1.35 10.98
N PHE A 291 -17.02 -2.58 10.51
CA PHE A 291 -17.20 -3.02 9.13
C PHE A 291 -15.97 -2.86 8.25
N TYR A 292 -15.35 -1.69 8.17
CA TYR A 292 -14.18 -1.46 7.31
C TYR A 292 -12.97 -2.30 7.75
N PRO A 293 -12.21 -2.87 6.82
CA PRO A 293 -10.97 -3.62 7.12
C PRO A 293 -9.77 -2.68 7.36
N THR A 294 -10.03 -1.42 7.59
CA THR A 294 -9.03 -0.39 7.86
C THR A 294 -9.49 0.52 8.99
N PRO A 295 -8.60 0.94 9.89
CA PRO A 295 -8.86 2.07 10.76
C PRO A 295 -8.91 3.38 9.95
N GLU A 296 -9.16 4.49 10.61
CA GLU A 296 -9.00 5.80 10.00
C GLU A 296 -7.58 5.97 9.43
N PRO A 297 -7.44 6.35 8.14
CA PRO A 297 -6.13 6.58 7.55
C PRO A 297 -5.31 7.61 8.33
N LEU A 298 -4.02 7.38 8.47
CA LEU A 298 -3.13 8.39 9.04
C LEU A 298 -2.93 9.51 8.02
N LEU A 299 -3.33 10.72 8.40
CA LEU A 299 -3.23 11.92 7.59
C LEU A 299 -2.23 12.89 8.23
N ALA A 300 -1.27 13.40 7.46
CA ALA A 300 -0.19 14.23 8.00
C ALA A 300 -0.70 15.58 8.52
N VAL A 301 -1.16 16.44 7.64
CA VAL A 301 -1.76 17.71 7.98
C VAL A 301 -3.13 17.78 7.36
N THR A 302 -4.13 18.06 8.15
CA THR A 302 -5.52 18.18 7.70
C THR A 302 -6.14 19.48 8.18
N THR A 303 -7.19 19.88 7.51
CA THR A 303 -8.10 20.92 7.98
C THR A 303 -9.38 20.26 8.52
N ASN A 304 -10.11 20.95 9.39
CA ASN A 304 -11.32 20.40 10.01
C ASN A 304 -12.49 20.17 9.03
N ASP A 305 -12.36 20.62 7.81
CA ASP A 305 -13.40 20.59 6.78
C ASP A 305 -13.17 19.54 5.69
N SER A 306 -12.06 18.81 5.75
CA SER A 306 -11.69 17.84 4.73
C SER A 306 -10.79 16.73 5.27
N LEU A 307 -11.00 15.51 4.80
CA LEU A 307 -10.10 14.36 4.99
C LEU A 307 -8.95 14.31 3.97
N ARG A 308 -8.77 15.37 3.21
CA ARG A 308 -7.68 15.46 2.24
C ARG A 308 -6.41 15.96 2.94
N PRO A 309 -5.33 15.17 2.93
CA PRO A 309 -4.09 15.57 3.59
C PRO A 309 -3.34 16.66 2.80
N ILE A 310 -2.49 17.35 3.51
CA ILE A 310 -1.50 18.25 2.93
C ILE A 310 -0.13 17.62 3.21
N PRO A 311 0.67 17.31 2.16
CA PRO A 311 2.02 16.78 2.36
C PRO A 311 2.87 17.71 3.23
N LEU A 312 3.61 17.15 4.19
CA LEU A 312 4.40 17.95 5.14
C LEU A 312 5.40 18.89 4.45
N PHE A 313 6.01 18.46 3.37
CA PHE A 313 6.94 19.28 2.59
C PHE A 313 6.32 20.59 2.12
N THR A 314 5.03 20.60 1.80
CA THR A 314 4.33 21.82 1.36
C THR A 314 4.41 22.95 2.38
N MET A 315 4.57 22.63 3.66
CA MET A 315 4.67 23.64 4.75
C MET A 315 5.97 24.42 4.72
N TYR A 316 7.07 23.85 4.23
CA TYR A 316 8.37 24.49 4.17
C TYR A 316 8.98 24.49 2.75
N GLN A 317 8.20 24.17 1.73
CA GLN A 317 8.64 24.11 0.34
C GLN A 317 9.27 25.42 -0.16
N HIS A 318 8.72 26.55 0.26
CA HIS A 318 9.25 27.85 -0.15
C HIS A 318 10.63 28.10 0.41
N GLN A 319 10.88 27.77 1.67
CA GLN A 319 12.19 27.89 2.32
C GLN A 319 13.21 26.95 1.67
N ALA A 320 12.81 25.70 1.37
CA ALA A 320 13.65 24.73 0.68
C ALA A 320 14.06 25.21 -0.72
N ASN A 321 13.13 25.75 -1.48
CA ASN A 321 13.38 26.29 -2.82
C ASN A 321 14.30 27.53 -2.78
N GLU A 322 14.15 28.40 -1.79
CA GLU A 322 15.01 29.57 -1.63
C GLU A 322 16.43 29.13 -1.23
N LEU A 323 16.58 28.14 -0.38
CA LEU A 323 17.87 27.56 -0.03
C LEU A 323 18.58 27.01 -1.28
N ASP A 324 17.90 26.24 -2.12
CA ASP A 324 18.46 25.73 -3.36
C ASP A 324 18.91 26.86 -4.30
N LYS A 325 18.11 27.91 -4.42
CA LYS A 325 18.42 29.07 -5.25
C LYS A 325 19.66 29.80 -4.77
N ILE A 326 19.76 30.02 -3.45
CA ILE A 326 20.92 30.65 -2.84
C ILE A 326 22.17 29.79 -3.03
N THR A 327 22.07 28.48 -2.79
CA THR A 327 23.18 27.53 -2.96
C THR A 327 23.72 27.55 -4.40
N ARG A 328 22.84 27.47 -5.39
CA ARG A 328 23.24 27.58 -6.81
C ARG A 328 23.94 28.91 -7.10
N ARG A 329 23.41 30.01 -6.56
CA ARG A 329 23.99 31.33 -6.76
C ARG A 329 25.39 31.45 -6.16
N ILE A 330 25.58 30.91 -4.95
CA ILE A 330 26.89 30.81 -4.31
C ILE A 330 27.86 29.99 -5.18
N THR A 331 27.46 28.81 -5.61
CA THR A 331 28.29 27.94 -6.47
C THR A 331 28.68 28.64 -7.77
N THR A 332 27.76 29.37 -8.41
CA THR A 332 28.02 30.13 -9.63
C THR A 332 29.02 31.26 -9.35
N LEU A 333 28.85 31.99 -8.23
CA LEU A 333 29.79 33.08 -7.85
C LEU A 333 31.17 32.53 -7.52
N MET A 334 31.27 31.42 -6.80
CA MET A 334 32.53 30.73 -6.52
C MET A 334 33.26 30.31 -7.81
N GLY A 335 32.50 29.77 -8.80
CA GLY A 335 33.03 29.43 -10.10
C GLY A 335 33.52 30.65 -10.91
N ALA A 336 32.81 31.77 -10.77
CA ALA A 336 33.20 33.03 -11.44
C ALA A 336 34.42 33.72 -10.79
N LEU A 337 34.74 33.39 -9.54
CA LEU A 337 35.96 33.90 -8.85
C LEU A 337 37.24 33.21 -9.31
N LYS A 338 37.18 32.25 -10.24
CA LYS A 338 38.40 31.71 -10.87
C LYS A 338 39.10 32.81 -11.63
N MET A 339 40.29 33.22 -11.13
CA MET A 339 41.14 34.19 -11.82
C MET A 339 41.70 33.51 -13.09
N ALA A 340 41.34 34.05 -14.24
CA ALA A 340 42.03 33.75 -15.49
C ALA A 340 43.12 34.80 -15.67
N GLY A 341 44.38 34.37 -15.66
CA GLY A 341 45.52 35.25 -15.88
C GLY A 341 46.36 34.77 -17.07
N ILE A 342 47.08 35.69 -17.74
CA ILE A 342 48.08 35.37 -18.74
C ILE A 342 49.44 35.31 -18.02
N TYR A 343 50.19 34.25 -18.21
CA TYR A 343 51.48 34.05 -17.56
C TYR A 343 52.54 33.58 -18.55
N ALA A 344 53.83 33.81 -18.21
CA ALA A 344 54.93 33.30 -19.00
C ALA A 344 55.02 31.76 -18.90
N GLY A 345 55.21 31.06 -20.01
CA GLY A 345 55.22 29.60 -20.05
C GLY A 345 56.29 28.94 -19.16
N SER A 346 57.35 29.68 -18.78
CA SER A 346 58.36 29.25 -17.83
C SER A 346 57.82 29.05 -16.40
N GLU A 347 56.75 29.74 -16.03
CA GLU A 347 56.18 29.73 -14.66
C GLU A 347 54.99 28.69 -14.49
N LYS A 348 54.78 27.88 -15.50
CA LYS A 348 53.66 26.92 -15.54
C LYS A 348 53.59 26.02 -14.30
N ALA A 349 54.73 25.49 -13.86
CA ALA A 349 54.76 24.57 -12.72
C ALA A 349 54.41 25.25 -11.38
N LEU A 350 54.82 26.51 -11.21
CA LEU A 350 54.54 27.30 -10.03
C LEU A 350 53.05 27.67 -9.96
N LEU A 351 52.51 28.14 -11.07
CA LEU A 351 51.10 28.52 -11.18
C LEU A 351 50.17 27.32 -11.09
N GLN A 352 50.54 26.19 -11.63
CA GLN A 352 49.74 24.99 -11.46
C GLN A 352 49.68 24.56 -10.00
N ARG A 353 50.76 24.61 -9.25
CA ARG A 353 50.75 24.41 -7.78
C ARG A 353 49.90 25.42 -7.05
N LEU A 354 49.91 26.68 -7.47
CA LEU A 354 49.09 27.73 -6.87
C LEU A 354 47.56 27.50 -7.06
N PHE A 355 47.18 27.00 -8.26
CA PHE A 355 45.78 26.75 -8.58
C PHE A 355 45.26 25.40 -8.03
N GLU A 356 46.13 24.42 -7.81
CA GLU A 356 45.80 23.13 -7.21
C GLU A 356 45.96 23.11 -5.70
N ALA A 357 46.51 24.18 -5.10
CA ALA A 357 46.66 24.29 -3.64
C ALA A 357 45.34 24.54 -2.95
N ASP A 358 45.12 23.85 -1.83
CA ASP A 358 44.03 24.17 -0.90
C ASP A 358 44.22 25.55 -0.27
N GLU A 359 43.11 26.16 0.19
CA GLU A 359 43.15 27.45 0.85
C GLU A 359 44.09 27.44 2.06
N ASN A 360 44.90 28.54 2.21
CA ASN A 360 45.86 28.74 3.30
C ASN A 360 47.16 27.89 3.27
N ILE A 361 47.60 27.39 2.12
CA ILE A 361 48.90 26.75 1.96
C ILE A 361 49.97 27.76 1.56
N MET A 362 51.15 27.72 2.21
CA MET A 362 52.33 28.42 1.77
C MET A 362 53.06 27.64 0.72
N ILE A 363 53.20 28.21 -0.48
CA ILE A 363 53.89 27.56 -1.58
C ILE A 363 55.35 28.08 -1.59
N PRO A 364 56.35 27.19 -1.50
CA PRO A 364 57.76 27.59 -1.54
C PRO A 364 58.13 28.05 -2.97
N VAL A 365 58.67 29.25 -3.06
CA VAL A 365 59.15 29.89 -4.30
C VAL A 365 60.65 29.98 -4.24
N GLU A 366 61.37 29.36 -5.15
CA GLU A 366 62.84 29.31 -5.17
C GLU A 366 63.44 30.67 -5.56
N ASP A 367 62.77 31.42 -6.42
CA ASP A 367 63.28 32.72 -6.91
C ASP A 367 62.33 33.89 -6.55
N TRP A 368 62.26 34.19 -5.26
CA TRP A 368 61.45 35.27 -4.71
C TRP A 368 61.88 36.66 -5.16
N VAL A 369 63.18 36.81 -5.46
CA VAL A 369 63.75 38.11 -5.89
C VAL A 369 63.25 38.52 -7.26
N THR A 370 63.17 37.57 -8.19
CA THR A 370 62.69 37.81 -9.56
C THR A 370 61.19 38.17 -9.56
N ILE A 371 60.38 37.53 -8.74
CA ILE A 371 58.93 37.83 -8.63
C ILE A 371 58.72 39.22 -8.03
N ARG A 372 59.51 39.59 -7.05
CA ARG A 372 59.40 40.92 -6.38
C ARG A 372 59.86 42.08 -7.28
N THR A 373 60.75 41.85 -8.21
CA THR A 373 61.26 42.91 -9.12
C THR A 373 60.45 42.99 -10.42
N ALA A 374 59.60 42.02 -10.76
CA ALA A 374 58.71 42.04 -11.92
C ALA A 374 57.34 42.68 -11.66
N GLY A 375 56.96 43.01 -10.43
CA GLY A 375 55.76 43.75 -10.05
C GLY A 375 56.13 45.14 -9.62
#